data_1d62c2b34e4f5311bed28109b9f41365
#
_entry.id   1d62c2b34e4f5311bed28109b9f41365
#
_cell.length_a   1.000
_cell.length_b   1.000
_cell.length_c   1.000
_cell.angle_alpha   90.00
_cell.angle_beta   90.00
_cell.angle_gamma   90.00
#
_symmetry.space_group_name_H-M   'P 1'
#
loop_
_entity.id
_entity.type
_entity.pdbx_description
1 polymer ?
#
loop_
_entity_poly.entity_id
_entity_poly.type
_entity_poly.pdbx_seq_one_letter_code
_entity_poly.pdbx_strand_id
1 'polypeptide(L)'
;MSRAPLDAGRRVFAFGLLCAPLLGRAAKPVQRPSVPVLLYHRFAATVVDSMTLRSSNFEAQLRMMERLECKVIPLADWVAWRLGERATLPPRAVVLTADDGHRSQFEVMAPLLHARGWPVTLFVYPSAISNASYAMTWPQLRELLAEPGFTVQSHTFWHPNLLQERRRMSPDAFQRFAAGQLQRSRDVLQQRLSQPVSLLAWPFGLSDEALWTQAAECGYQAAVTLGNRSASMQDPLYAVPRHLIVDSVDERQLAARLAAAFAAGEAP
;
A
#
# COMPACT_ATOMS: atom_id res chain seq x y z
N MET A 1 -94.56 23.74 -40.72
CA MET A 1 -93.25 23.96 -41.20
C MET A 1 -92.32 24.19 -40.01
N SER A 2 -91.62 23.19 -39.55
CA SER A 2 -90.56 23.39 -38.59
C SER A 2 -89.66 22.16 -38.59
N ARG A 3 -88.41 22.34 -38.92
CA ARG A 3 -87.40 21.28 -38.93
C ARG A 3 -86.71 21.22 -37.54
N ALA A 4 -86.64 20.04 -36.96
CA ALA A 4 -85.82 19.76 -35.81
C ALA A 4 -84.32 19.52 -36.22
N PRO A 5 -83.32 19.93 -35.46
CA PRO A 5 -81.95 19.59 -35.73
C PRO A 5 -81.49 18.32 -35.02
N LEU A 6 -80.61 17.59 -35.71
CA LEU A 6 -79.97 16.33 -35.30
C LEU A 6 -78.97 16.57 -34.16
N ASP A 7 -79.02 15.73 -33.14
CA ASP A 7 -78.08 15.63 -32.03
C ASP A 7 -76.89 14.76 -32.44
N ALA A 8 -75.71 15.36 -32.43
CA ALA A 8 -74.39 14.69 -32.74
C ALA A 8 -73.69 14.32 -31.45
N GLY A 9 -73.87 13.06 -31.04
CA GLY A 9 -73.17 12.48 -29.87
C GLY A 9 -71.67 12.48 -30.02
N ARG A 10 -70.99 13.28 -29.22
CA ARG A 10 -69.55 13.26 -29.05
C ARG A 10 -69.09 12.08 -28.14
N ARG A 11 -68.52 11.03 -28.71
CA ARG A 11 -67.83 9.96 -27.94
C ARG A 11 -66.45 10.48 -27.58
N VAL A 12 -66.20 10.75 -26.29
CA VAL A 12 -64.90 11.06 -25.72
C VAL A 12 -64.19 9.73 -25.46
N PHE A 13 -63.19 9.44 -26.22
CA PHE A 13 -62.24 8.34 -25.90
C PHE A 13 -61.21 8.86 -24.86
N ALA A 14 -61.30 8.37 -23.63
CA ALA A 14 -60.30 8.57 -22.62
C ALA A 14 -59.13 7.62 -22.85
N PHE A 15 -58.01 8.15 -23.36
CA PHE A 15 -56.72 7.43 -23.37
C PHE A 15 -56.13 7.48 -21.94
N GLY A 16 -56.28 6.38 -21.23
CA GLY A 16 -55.55 6.18 -19.97
C GLY A 16 -54.08 5.90 -20.24
N LEU A 17 -53.18 6.88 -19.97
CA LEU A 17 -51.74 6.67 -19.93
C LEU A 17 -51.42 5.83 -18.68
N LEU A 18 -51.12 4.54 -18.87
CA LEU A 18 -50.48 3.71 -17.83
C LEU A 18 -49.03 4.16 -17.69
N CYS A 19 -48.71 5.03 -16.75
CA CYS A 19 -47.35 5.25 -16.27
C CYS A 19 -46.92 4.04 -15.42
N ALA A 20 -46.19 3.08 -16.02
CA ALA A 20 -45.46 2.06 -15.26
C ALA A 20 -44.31 2.73 -14.52
N PRO A 21 -44.15 2.54 -13.21
CA PRO A 21 -42.97 3.05 -12.50
C PRO A 21 -41.75 2.29 -13.01
N LEU A 22 -40.82 2.99 -13.66
CA LEU A 22 -39.46 2.52 -13.88
C LEU A 22 -38.84 2.34 -12.50
N LEU A 23 -38.88 1.12 -11.98
CA LEU A 23 -38.07 0.70 -10.84
C LEU A 23 -36.60 0.86 -11.24
N GLY A 24 -36.05 2.00 -10.95
CA GLY A 24 -34.61 2.28 -11.07
C GLY A 24 -33.88 1.20 -10.27
N ARG A 25 -33.22 0.30 -11.00
CA ARG A 25 -32.30 -0.68 -10.40
C ARG A 25 -31.22 0.14 -9.71
N ALA A 26 -31.28 0.25 -8.36
CA ALA A 26 -30.26 0.91 -7.57
C ALA A 26 -28.92 0.33 -7.99
N ALA A 27 -28.04 1.16 -8.54
CA ALA A 27 -26.69 0.75 -8.89
C ALA A 27 -26.06 0.18 -7.62
N LYS A 28 -25.60 -1.08 -7.67
CA LYS A 28 -24.86 -1.67 -6.55
C LYS A 28 -23.73 -0.71 -6.19
N PRO A 29 -23.51 -0.40 -4.92
CA PRO A 29 -22.41 0.46 -4.52
C PRO A 29 -21.13 -0.16 -5.07
N VAL A 30 -20.36 0.65 -5.80
CA VAL A 30 -19.07 0.23 -6.36
C VAL A 30 -18.18 -0.10 -5.17
N GLN A 31 -17.95 -1.38 -4.97
CA GLN A 31 -17.08 -1.88 -3.93
C GLN A 31 -15.66 -1.38 -4.21
N ARG A 32 -15.07 -0.73 -3.22
CA ARG A 32 -13.71 -0.21 -3.32
C ARG A 32 -12.79 -1.16 -2.59
N PRO A 33 -11.91 -1.90 -3.30
CA PRO A 33 -11.03 -2.88 -2.65
C PRO A 33 -10.25 -2.24 -1.50
N SER A 34 -10.24 -2.93 -0.37
CA SER A 34 -9.38 -2.62 0.77
C SER A 34 -8.23 -3.61 0.75
N VAL A 35 -6.99 -3.12 0.60
CA VAL A 35 -5.81 -3.95 0.42
C VAL A 35 -4.91 -3.86 1.66
N PRO A 36 -4.72 -4.95 2.40
CA PRO A 36 -3.74 -4.98 3.48
C PRO A 36 -2.32 -4.80 2.93
N VAL A 37 -1.63 -3.76 3.37
CA VAL A 37 -0.21 -3.56 3.15
C VAL A 37 0.50 -3.91 4.45
N LEU A 38 1.25 -5.01 4.47
CA LEU A 38 1.93 -5.52 5.65
C LEU A 38 3.34 -4.96 5.74
N LEU A 39 3.72 -4.49 6.92
CA LEU A 39 5.03 -3.93 7.21
C LEU A 39 5.79 -4.83 8.19
N TYR A 40 6.89 -5.37 7.74
CA TYR A 40 7.87 -6.10 8.51
C TYR A 40 9.15 -5.29 8.73
N HIS A 41 10.01 -5.67 9.69
CA HIS A 41 11.30 -5.04 9.89
C HIS A 41 12.41 -6.09 9.97
N ARG A 42 12.46 -6.86 11.04
CA ARG A 42 13.56 -7.82 11.29
C ARG A 42 13.06 -9.15 11.82
N PHE A 43 13.83 -10.18 11.56
CA PHE A 43 13.50 -11.56 11.87
C PHE A 43 14.62 -12.20 12.71
N ALA A 44 14.26 -13.01 13.70
CA ALA A 44 15.20 -13.78 14.51
C ALA A 44 14.53 -15.04 15.11
N ALA A 45 15.31 -15.95 15.64
CA ALA A 45 14.78 -17.11 16.35
C ALA A 45 14.05 -16.72 17.64
N THR A 46 14.50 -15.64 18.30
CA THR A 46 13.91 -15.07 19.52
C THR A 46 13.70 -13.57 19.36
N VAL A 47 12.77 -12.99 20.09
CA VAL A 47 12.52 -11.55 20.09
C VAL A 47 13.68 -10.83 20.78
N VAL A 48 14.33 -9.89 20.10
CA VAL A 48 15.43 -9.10 20.63
C VAL A 48 15.06 -7.63 20.86
N ASP A 49 14.01 -7.15 20.20
CA ASP A 49 13.44 -5.80 20.36
C ASP A 49 12.00 -5.73 19.86
N SER A 50 11.38 -4.55 19.97
CA SER A 50 9.97 -4.33 19.59
C SER A 50 9.66 -4.49 18.09
N MET A 51 10.68 -4.47 17.21
CA MET A 51 10.51 -4.64 15.76
C MET A 51 10.86 -6.05 15.29
N THR A 52 11.28 -6.92 16.20
CA THR A 52 11.62 -8.31 15.89
C THR A 52 10.36 -9.15 15.76
N LEU A 53 10.26 -9.90 14.67
CA LEU A 53 9.31 -11.00 14.48
C LEU A 53 10.06 -12.34 14.52
N ARG A 54 9.61 -13.28 15.33
CA ARG A 54 10.21 -14.63 15.33
C ARG A 54 10.03 -15.27 13.96
N SER A 55 11.11 -15.89 13.46
CA SER A 55 11.10 -16.58 12.16
C SER A 55 9.99 -17.63 12.09
N SER A 56 9.75 -18.38 13.19
CA SER A 56 8.66 -19.37 13.27
C SER A 56 7.26 -18.75 13.17
N ASN A 57 7.05 -17.55 13.76
CA ASN A 57 5.80 -16.81 13.63
C ASN A 57 5.61 -16.29 12.19
N PHE A 58 6.68 -15.78 11.58
CA PHE A 58 6.63 -15.35 10.16
C PHE A 58 6.24 -16.52 9.25
N GLU A 59 6.87 -17.69 9.39
CA GLU A 59 6.51 -18.88 8.61
C GLU A 59 5.05 -19.31 8.84
N ALA A 60 4.55 -19.25 10.08
CA ALA A 60 3.16 -19.55 10.37
C ALA A 60 2.20 -18.58 9.68
N GLN A 61 2.54 -17.25 9.67
CA GLN A 61 1.80 -16.23 8.94
C GLN A 61 1.79 -16.49 7.42
N LEU A 62 2.92 -16.86 6.82
CA LEU A 62 2.97 -17.20 5.39
C LEU A 62 2.10 -18.40 5.05
N ARG A 63 2.19 -19.50 5.83
CA ARG A 63 1.32 -20.68 5.65
C ARG A 63 -0.16 -20.34 5.82
N MET A 64 -0.50 -19.47 6.75
CA MET A 64 -1.88 -18.99 6.93
C MET A 64 -2.37 -18.20 5.72
N MET A 65 -1.55 -17.32 5.15
CA MET A 65 -1.89 -16.58 3.95
C MET A 65 -2.09 -17.51 2.73
N GLU A 66 -1.31 -18.59 2.61
CA GLU A 66 -1.54 -19.67 1.63
C GLU A 66 -2.92 -20.31 1.80
N ARG A 67 -3.26 -20.73 3.04
CA ARG A 67 -4.58 -21.31 3.33
C ARG A 67 -5.76 -20.37 3.07
N LEU A 68 -5.56 -19.07 3.25
CA LEU A 68 -6.55 -18.04 2.91
C LEU A 68 -6.56 -17.66 1.43
N GLU A 69 -5.73 -18.32 0.61
CA GLU A 69 -5.60 -18.06 -0.83
C GLU A 69 -5.27 -16.60 -1.17
N CYS A 70 -4.51 -15.94 -0.28
CA CYS A 70 -4.08 -14.57 -0.50
C CYS A 70 -3.28 -14.44 -1.80
N LYS A 71 -3.53 -13.37 -2.54
CA LYS A 71 -2.77 -13.01 -3.74
C LYS A 71 -1.78 -11.93 -3.36
N VAL A 72 -0.54 -12.32 -3.12
CA VAL A 72 0.52 -11.35 -2.82
C VAL A 72 0.89 -10.63 -4.12
N ILE A 73 0.77 -9.30 -4.12
CA ILE A 73 1.04 -8.45 -5.28
C ILE A 73 2.15 -7.43 -4.97
N PRO A 74 2.89 -6.96 -5.97
CA PRO A 74 3.82 -5.85 -5.80
C PRO A 74 3.11 -4.57 -5.30
N LEU A 75 3.79 -3.78 -4.46
CA LEU A 75 3.26 -2.46 -4.07
C LEU A 75 3.07 -1.54 -5.30
N ALA A 76 3.95 -1.65 -6.29
CA ALA A 76 3.83 -0.92 -7.54
C ALA A 76 2.51 -1.22 -8.28
N ASP A 77 2.01 -2.44 -8.23
CA ASP A 77 0.72 -2.81 -8.83
C ASP A 77 -0.46 -2.13 -8.13
N TRP A 78 -0.40 -2.01 -6.79
CA TRP A 78 -1.37 -1.26 -6.02
C TRP A 78 -1.32 0.23 -6.37
N VAL A 79 -0.11 0.80 -6.50
CA VAL A 79 0.07 2.21 -6.90
C VAL A 79 -0.45 2.44 -8.32
N ALA A 80 -0.12 1.58 -9.28
CA ALA A 80 -0.61 1.67 -10.65
C ALA A 80 -2.16 1.59 -10.72
N TRP A 81 -2.77 0.71 -9.91
CA TRP A 81 -4.23 0.66 -9.78
C TRP A 81 -4.79 1.95 -9.18
N ARG A 82 -4.14 2.49 -8.17
CA ARG A 82 -4.52 3.75 -7.51
C ARG A 82 -4.45 4.96 -8.45
N LEU A 83 -3.50 4.95 -9.39
CA LEU A 83 -3.30 5.97 -10.43
C LEU A 83 -4.20 5.77 -11.66
N GLY A 84 -4.96 4.67 -11.74
CA GLY A 84 -5.79 4.34 -12.89
C GLY A 84 -5.02 3.72 -14.07
N GLU A 85 -3.75 3.41 -13.89
CA GLU A 85 -2.89 2.74 -14.88
C GLU A 85 -3.15 1.22 -14.95
N ARG A 86 -3.79 0.68 -13.92
CA ARG A 86 -4.23 -0.71 -13.83
C ARG A 86 -5.73 -0.76 -13.51
N ALA A 87 -6.49 -1.52 -14.30
CA ALA A 87 -7.95 -1.55 -14.18
C ALA A 87 -8.45 -2.20 -12.89
N THR A 88 -7.84 -3.32 -12.49
CA THR A 88 -8.30 -4.13 -11.34
C THR A 88 -7.13 -4.73 -10.55
N LEU A 89 -7.40 -5.06 -9.30
CA LEU A 89 -6.54 -5.91 -8.49
C LEU A 89 -7.17 -7.30 -8.32
N PRO A 90 -6.38 -8.35 -8.12
CA PRO A 90 -6.93 -9.68 -7.84
C PRO A 90 -7.71 -9.67 -6.52
N PRO A 91 -8.73 -10.55 -6.36
CA PRO A 91 -9.40 -10.74 -5.08
C PRO A 91 -8.38 -11.20 -4.02
N ARG A 92 -8.62 -10.85 -2.76
CA ARG A 92 -7.74 -11.17 -1.63
C ARG A 92 -6.29 -10.70 -1.84
N ALA A 93 -6.12 -9.56 -2.52
CA ALA A 93 -4.80 -8.94 -2.70
C ALA A 93 -4.19 -8.55 -1.35
N VAL A 94 -2.89 -8.82 -1.18
CA VAL A 94 -2.06 -8.43 -0.03
C VAL A 94 -0.74 -7.91 -0.56
N VAL A 95 -0.20 -6.86 0.05
CA VAL A 95 1.12 -6.33 -0.27
C VAL A 95 2.07 -6.59 0.88
N LEU A 96 3.28 -7.08 0.59
CA LEU A 96 4.34 -7.24 1.58
C LEU A 96 5.37 -6.12 1.44
N THR A 97 5.74 -5.50 2.56
CA THR A 97 6.80 -4.51 2.64
C THR A 97 7.72 -4.79 3.83
N ALA A 98 8.99 -4.40 3.74
CA ALA A 98 9.89 -4.46 4.87
C ALA A 98 10.77 -3.22 4.91
N ASP A 99 10.94 -2.61 6.09
CA ASP A 99 11.68 -1.38 6.27
C ASP A 99 13.08 -1.66 6.86
N ASP A 100 13.94 -0.63 6.88
CA ASP A 100 15.28 -0.55 7.47
C ASP A 100 16.40 -1.26 6.71
N GLY A 101 16.12 -2.22 5.85
CA GLY A 101 17.18 -2.99 5.18
C GLY A 101 17.99 -3.89 6.12
N HIS A 102 17.38 -4.43 7.18
CA HIS A 102 18.05 -5.32 8.12
C HIS A 102 18.46 -6.64 7.44
N ARG A 103 19.68 -7.14 7.74
CA ARG A 103 20.24 -8.36 7.09
C ARG A 103 19.35 -9.59 7.20
N SER A 104 18.52 -9.71 8.23
CA SER A 104 17.58 -10.83 8.36
C SER A 104 16.48 -10.84 7.27
N GLN A 105 16.28 -9.74 6.57
CA GLN A 105 15.42 -9.72 5.38
C GLN A 105 16.04 -10.54 4.25
N PHE A 106 17.36 -10.52 4.11
CA PHE A 106 18.09 -11.36 3.18
C PHE A 106 18.19 -12.81 3.68
N GLU A 107 18.57 -12.99 4.96
CA GLU A 107 18.90 -14.30 5.54
C GLU A 107 17.66 -15.18 5.83
N VAL A 108 16.51 -14.57 6.18
CA VAL A 108 15.31 -15.28 6.65
C VAL A 108 14.11 -15.02 5.74
N MET A 109 13.75 -13.75 5.49
CA MET A 109 12.53 -13.42 4.76
C MET A 109 12.63 -13.82 3.28
N ALA A 110 13.72 -13.45 2.62
CA ALA A 110 13.86 -13.61 1.17
C ALA A 110 13.76 -15.09 0.71
N PRO A 111 14.44 -16.07 1.32
CA PRO A 111 14.30 -17.47 0.92
C PRO A 111 12.87 -18.00 1.04
N LEU A 112 12.14 -17.56 2.07
CA LEU A 112 10.76 -18.00 2.32
C LEU A 112 9.78 -17.41 1.31
N LEU A 113 10.00 -16.15 0.88
CA LEU A 113 9.18 -15.49 -0.14
C LEU A 113 9.52 -15.98 -1.54
N HIS A 114 10.82 -16.17 -1.84
CA HIS A 114 11.29 -16.71 -3.11
C HIS A 114 10.68 -18.11 -3.39
N ALA A 115 10.69 -19.01 -2.39
CA ALA A 115 10.10 -20.35 -2.50
C ALA A 115 8.60 -20.33 -2.84
N ARG A 116 7.90 -19.19 -2.62
CA ARG A 116 6.48 -18.98 -2.90
C ARG A 116 6.22 -18.15 -4.14
N GLY A 117 7.25 -17.59 -4.77
CA GLY A 117 7.12 -16.61 -5.83
C GLY A 117 6.40 -15.33 -5.38
N TRP A 118 6.50 -14.97 -4.11
CA TRP A 118 5.80 -13.81 -3.54
C TRP A 118 6.65 -12.54 -3.59
N PRO A 119 6.09 -11.46 -4.18
CA PRO A 119 6.80 -10.19 -4.24
C PRO A 119 6.87 -9.48 -2.89
N VAL A 120 7.92 -8.66 -2.74
CA VAL A 120 8.11 -7.76 -1.60
C VAL A 120 8.81 -6.48 -2.00
N THR A 121 8.42 -5.37 -1.38
CA THR A 121 9.11 -4.09 -1.50
C THR A 121 9.92 -3.83 -0.23
N LEU A 122 11.24 -3.69 -0.39
CA LEU A 122 12.18 -3.35 0.67
C LEU A 122 12.41 -1.84 0.66
N PHE A 123 12.11 -1.17 1.76
CA PHE A 123 12.41 0.24 1.95
C PHE A 123 13.69 0.37 2.76
N VAL A 124 14.74 0.90 2.13
CA VAL A 124 16.05 0.97 2.75
C VAL A 124 16.57 2.40 2.81
N TYR A 125 17.38 2.72 3.81
CA TYR A 125 18.08 4.00 3.90
C TYR A 125 19.56 3.79 3.59
N PRO A 126 20.07 4.42 2.51
CA PRO A 126 21.40 4.14 1.95
C PRO A 126 22.56 4.29 2.92
N SER A 127 22.43 5.17 3.93
CA SER A 127 23.52 5.41 4.89
C SER A 127 23.87 4.19 5.74
N ALA A 128 22.93 3.26 5.94
CA ALA A 128 23.20 2.03 6.70
C ALA A 128 23.77 0.90 5.84
N ILE A 129 23.38 0.85 4.56
CA ILE A 129 23.74 -0.27 3.67
C ILE A 129 25.25 -0.37 3.50
N SER A 130 25.82 -1.52 3.82
CA SER A 130 27.27 -1.81 3.89
C SER A 130 28.04 -1.01 4.95
N ASN A 131 27.38 -0.24 5.81
CA ASN A 131 28.01 0.57 6.85
C ASN A 131 27.61 0.13 8.26
N ALA A 132 26.35 -0.21 8.48
CA ALA A 132 25.87 -0.67 9.77
C ALA A 132 25.94 -2.20 9.85
N SER A 133 26.38 -2.74 11.00
CA SER A 133 26.55 -4.19 11.19
C SER A 133 25.25 -5.00 11.11
N TYR A 134 24.11 -4.36 11.34
CA TYR A 134 22.78 -5.00 11.23
C TYR A 134 22.22 -4.95 9.81
N ALA A 135 22.69 -4.04 8.95
CA ALA A 135 22.13 -3.83 7.63
C ALA A 135 22.66 -4.80 6.59
N MET A 136 21.89 -5.01 5.55
CA MET A 136 22.34 -5.68 4.33
C MET A 136 23.49 -4.91 3.69
N THR A 137 24.23 -5.61 2.84
CA THR A 137 25.27 -5.02 1.98
C THR A 137 24.71 -4.70 0.59
N TRP A 138 25.37 -3.80 -0.16
CA TRP A 138 25.02 -3.53 -1.56
C TRP A 138 25.03 -4.78 -2.45
N PRO A 139 25.99 -5.72 -2.32
CA PRO A 139 25.95 -7.01 -3.02
C PRO A 139 24.68 -7.82 -2.72
N GLN A 140 24.28 -7.94 -1.45
CA GLN A 140 23.06 -8.67 -1.05
C GLN A 140 21.80 -8.02 -1.65
N LEU A 141 21.69 -6.69 -1.66
CA LEU A 141 20.56 -6.02 -2.31
C LEU A 141 20.53 -6.28 -3.82
N ARG A 142 21.69 -6.32 -4.50
CA ARG A 142 21.73 -6.66 -5.92
C ARG A 142 21.35 -8.12 -6.19
N GLU A 143 21.75 -9.03 -5.32
CA GLU A 143 21.35 -10.45 -5.38
C GLU A 143 19.82 -10.59 -5.26
N LEU A 144 19.20 -9.93 -4.29
CA LEU A 144 17.73 -9.91 -4.17
C LEU A 144 17.04 -9.35 -5.41
N LEU A 145 17.57 -8.29 -6.00
CA LEU A 145 16.99 -7.67 -7.20
C LEU A 145 17.16 -8.52 -8.46
N ALA A 146 18.08 -9.48 -8.48
CA ALA A 146 18.18 -10.46 -9.56
C ALA A 146 17.03 -11.48 -9.52
N GLU A 147 16.35 -11.61 -8.38
CA GLU A 147 15.22 -12.51 -8.18
C GLU A 147 13.88 -11.81 -8.53
N PRO A 148 12.98 -12.49 -9.27
CA PRO A 148 11.67 -11.93 -9.58
C PRO A 148 10.88 -11.57 -8.32
N GLY A 149 10.25 -10.39 -8.34
CA GLY A 149 9.33 -9.95 -7.27
C GLY A 149 9.97 -9.13 -6.16
N PHE A 150 11.30 -9.07 -6.07
CA PHE A 150 11.98 -8.20 -5.09
C PHE A 150 12.21 -6.81 -5.68
N THR A 151 11.86 -5.77 -4.92
CA THR A 151 12.11 -4.37 -5.28
C THR A 151 12.70 -3.62 -4.09
N VAL A 152 13.60 -2.67 -4.36
CA VAL A 152 14.21 -1.81 -3.33
C VAL A 152 13.76 -0.38 -3.56
N GLN A 153 13.25 0.27 -2.52
CA GLN A 153 12.71 1.62 -2.56
C GLN A 153 13.26 2.45 -1.39
N SER A 154 12.94 3.73 -1.35
CA SER A 154 13.54 4.69 -0.42
C SER A 154 12.90 4.66 0.97
N HIS A 155 13.76 4.72 2.00
CA HIS A 155 13.37 5.01 3.38
C HIS A 155 14.05 6.28 3.92
N THR A 156 14.16 7.33 3.07
CA THR A 156 15.01 8.51 3.23
C THR A 156 16.51 8.17 3.24
N PHE A 157 17.41 9.16 3.39
CA PHE A 157 18.84 8.88 3.30
C PHE A 157 19.43 8.24 4.57
N TRP A 158 19.07 8.73 5.78
CA TRP A 158 19.58 8.21 7.05
C TRP A 158 18.51 8.00 8.14
N HIS A 159 17.24 7.92 7.72
CA HIS A 159 16.12 7.61 8.60
C HIS A 159 15.83 8.64 9.70
N PRO A 160 15.77 9.96 9.40
CA PRO A 160 15.47 10.98 10.41
C PRO A 160 13.99 10.98 10.81
N ASN A 161 13.70 11.37 12.04
CA ASN A 161 12.36 11.82 12.39
C ASN A 161 12.16 13.25 11.87
N LEU A 162 11.63 13.38 10.65
CA LEU A 162 11.50 14.66 9.96
C LEU A 162 10.65 15.68 10.74
N LEU A 163 9.60 15.24 11.44
CA LEU A 163 8.77 16.15 12.24
C LEU A 163 9.52 16.66 13.49
N GLN A 164 10.43 15.86 14.03
CA GLN A 164 11.29 16.28 15.13
C GLN A 164 12.41 17.23 14.66
N GLU A 165 13.02 16.92 13.51
CA GLU A 165 14.07 17.78 12.91
C GLU A 165 13.51 19.16 12.52
N ARG A 166 12.27 19.25 12.04
CA ARG A 166 11.60 20.52 11.74
C ARG A 166 11.58 21.48 12.93
N ARG A 167 11.41 20.96 14.14
CA ARG A 167 11.37 21.79 15.36
C ARG A 167 12.71 22.40 15.74
N ARG A 168 13.79 21.90 15.13
CA ARG A 168 15.18 22.30 15.43
C ARG A 168 15.79 23.23 14.38
N MET A 169 15.07 23.48 13.29
CA MET A 169 15.57 24.20 12.12
C MET A 169 14.66 25.38 11.77
N SER A 170 15.20 26.40 11.10
CA SER A 170 14.37 27.38 10.43
C SER A 170 13.59 26.73 9.26
N PRO A 171 12.45 27.30 8.82
CA PRO A 171 11.66 26.74 7.72
C PRO A 171 12.48 26.42 6.48
N ASP A 172 13.32 27.37 6.02
CA ASP A 172 14.15 27.20 4.83
C ASP A 172 15.25 26.13 5.03
N ALA A 173 15.83 26.08 6.22
CA ALA A 173 16.84 25.05 6.53
C ALA A 173 16.20 23.66 6.56
N PHE A 174 15.00 23.55 7.11
CA PHE A 174 14.27 22.28 7.12
C PHE A 174 13.87 21.85 5.72
N GLN A 175 13.38 22.76 4.88
CA GLN A 175 13.01 22.44 3.50
C GLN A 175 14.21 21.86 2.73
N ARG A 176 15.38 22.51 2.81
CA ARG A 176 16.61 21.99 2.19
C ARG A 176 17.05 20.66 2.77
N PHE A 177 16.95 20.49 4.10
CA PHE A 177 17.29 19.26 4.78
C PHE A 177 16.40 18.09 4.32
N ALA A 178 15.08 18.28 4.34
CA ALA A 178 14.13 17.24 3.96
C ALA A 178 14.26 16.88 2.46
N ALA A 179 14.40 17.88 1.57
CA ALA A 179 14.71 17.65 0.15
C ALA A 179 16.00 16.84 -0.03
N GLY A 180 17.05 17.18 0.71
CA GLY A 180 18.31 16.44 0.70
C GLY A 180 18.15 14.99 1.15
N GLN A 181 17.33 14.70 2.18
CA GLN A 181 17.03 13.34 2.63
C GLN A 181 16.31 12.53 1.54
N LEU A 182 15.35 13.12 0.87
CA LEU A 182 14.55 12.49 -0.16
C LEU A 182 15.36 12.27 -1.45
N GLN A 183 15.93 13.34 -2.00
CA GLN A 183 16.65 13.30 -3.28
C GLN A 183 17.90 12.42 -3.19
N ARG A 184 18.73 12.62 -2.16
CA ARG A 184 19.96 11.84 -2.01
C ARG A 184 19.70 10.34 -1.83
N SER A 185 18.65 9.97 -1.11
CA SER A 185 18.25 8.56 -0.99
C SER A 185 17.95 7.96 -2.35
N ARG A 186 17.09 8.64 -3.10
CA ARG A 186 16.66 8.21 -4.44
C ARG A 186 17.86 8.06 -5.38
N ASP A 187 18.71 9.09 -5.46
CA ASP A 187 19.87 9.12 -6.37
C ASP A 187 20.86 7.99 -6.06
N VAL A 188 21.21 7.81 -4.76
CA VAL A 188 22.13 6.76 -4.35
C VAL A 188 21.56 5.37 -4.63
N LEU A 189 20.29 5.13 -4.33
CA LEU A 189 19.66 3.84 -4.61
C LEU A 189 19.61 3.56 -6.12
N GLN A 190 19.20 4.52 -6.93
CA GLN A 190 19.17 4.38 -8.40
C GLN A 190 20.57 4.10 -8.96
N GLN A 191 21.56 4.85 -8.50
CA GLN A 191 22.96 4.67 -8.95
C GLN A 191 23.54 3.30 -8.54
N ARG A 192 23.31 2.88 -7.29
CA ARG A 192 23.90 1.64 -6.74
C ARG A 192 23.23 0.37 -7.22
N LEU A 193 21.95 0.44 -7.55
CA LEU A 193 21.10 -0.71 -7.85
C LEU A 193 20.62 -0.74 -9.31
N SER A 194 20.86 0.31 -10.10
CA SER A 194 20.49 0.42 -11.52
C SER A 194 18.99 0.14 -11.76
N GLN A 195 18.13 0.60 -10.85
CA GLN A 195 16.67 0.44 -10.92
C GLN A 195 15.95 1.75 -10.59
N PRO A 196 14.70 1.96 -11.08
CA PRO A 196 13.89 3.10 -10.68
C PRO A 196 13.55 3.08 -9.19
N VAL A 197 13.63 4.25 -8.55
CA VAL A 197 13.17 4.46 -7.17
C VAL A 197 12.11 5.54 -7.21
N SER A 198 10.85 5.13 -7.02
CA SER A 198 9.68 6.00 -7.11
C SER A 198 8.74 5.90 -5.91
N LEU A 199 9.04 5.00 -4.96
CA LEU A 199 8.24 4.81 -3.76
C LEU A 199 9.06 5.16 -2.52
N LEU A 200 8.37 5.68 -1.50
CA LEU A 200 8.96 6.12 -0.25
C LEU A 200 8.23 5.47 0.94
N ALA A 201 8.96 5.05 1.96
CA ALA A 201 8.38 4.83 3.28
C ALA A 201 8.84 5.95 4.22
N TRP A 202 7.89 6.56 4.92
CA TRP A 202 8.22 7.60 5.89
C TRP A 202 8.83 6.99 7.14
N PRO A 203 10.01 7.45 7.60
CA PRO A 203 10.58 7.03 8.88
C PRO A 203 9.58 7.20 10.03
N PHE A 204 9.45 6.18 10.87
CA PHE A 204 8.47 6.12 11.97
C PHE A 204 7.00 6.21 11.52
N GLY A 205 6.71 6.18 10.22
CA GLY A 205 5.39 6.43 9.65
C GLY A 205 4.91 7.88 9.81
N LEU A 206 5.81 8.83 10.07
CA LEU A 206 5.48 10.22 10.38
C LEU A 206 5.68 11.14 9.17
N SER A 207 4.61 11.79 8.74
CA SER A 207 4.63 12.78 7.66
C SER A 207 3.45 13.76 7.77
N ASP A 208 3.47 14.78 6.95
CA ASP A 208 2.38 15.74 6.74
C ASP A 208 2.32 16.22 5.28
N GLU A 209 1.33 17.02 4.93
CA GLU A 209 1.09 17.47 3.57
C GLU A 209 2.27 18.25 2.96
N ALA A 210 3.01 19.01 3.76
CA ALA A 210 4.20 19.73 3.29
C ALA A 210 5.30 18.75 2.85
N LEU A 211 5.51 17.67 3.61
CA LEU A 211 6.44 16.59 3.26
C LEU A 211 5.94 15.78 2.05
N TRP A 212 4.63 15.59 1.89
CA TRP A 212 4.06 14.91 0.72
C TRP A 212 4.33 15.70 -0.55
N THR A 213 4.10 17.02 -0.52
CA THR A 213 4.42 17.92 -1.64
C THR A 213 5.91 17.82 -1.99
N GLN A 214 6.78 17.86 -1.00
CA GLN A 214 8.22 17.78 -1.22
C GLN A 214 8.65 16.41 -1.77
N ALA A 215 8.01 15.31 -1.35
CA ALA A 215 8.27 13.99 -1.91
C ALA A 215 7.87 13.93 -3.40
N ALA A 216 6.72 14.53 -3.76
CA ALA A 216 6.30 14.64 -5.15
C ALA A 216 7.31 15.43 -5.99
N GLU A 217 7.77 16.58 -5.49
CA GLU A 217 8.80 17.42 -6.14
C GLU A 217 10.13 16.68 -6.32
N CYS A 218 10.50 15.79 -5.38
CA CYS A 218 11.65 14.90 -5.49
C CYS A 218 11.43 13.70 -6.42
N GLY A 219 10.25 13.57 -7.06
CA GLY A 219 9.94 12.55 -8.06
C GLY A 219 9.48 11.20 -7.49
N TYR A 220 9.01 11.16 -6.24
CA TYR A 220 8.30 10.00 -5.73
C TYR A 220 6.85 10.01 -6.22
N GLN A 221 6.32 8.83 -6.58
CA GLN A 221 4.94 8.66 -7.04
C GLN A 221 3.98 8.39 -5.90
N ALA A 222 4.46 7.72 -4.85
CA ALA A 222 3.65 7.40 -3.68
C ALA A 222 4.54 7.22 -2.45
N ALA A 223 3.93 7.36 -1.26
CA ALA A 223 4.61 7.05 -0.01
C ALA A 223 3.71 6.28 0.95
N VAL A 224 4.32 5.38 1.72
CA VAL A 224 3.64 4.57 2.73
C VAL A 224 3.95 5.07 4.15
N THR A 225 3.00 4.87 5.05
CA THR A 225 3.08 5.29 6.45
C THR A 225 2.66 4.15 7.39
N LEU A 226 2.41 4.46 8.65
CA LEU A 226 1.74 3.56 9.60
C LEU A 226 0.26 3.94 9.70
N GLY A 227 -0.60 3.01 10.09
CA GLY A 227 -2.03 3.28 10.22
C GLY A 227 -2.82 2.12 10.83
N ASN A 228 -2.21 0.92 10.90
CA ASN A 228 -2.83 -0.33 11.36
C ASN A 228 -4.22 -0.61 10.75
N ARG A 229 -4.39 -0.20 9.51
CA ARG A 229 -5.57 -0.46 8.69
C ARG A 229 -5.18 -0.73 7.24
N SER A 230 -6.07 -1.33 6.49
CA SER A 230 -5.86 -1.60 5.08
C SER A 230 -5.92 -0.34 4.23
N ALA A 231 -5.18 -0.33 3.14
CA ALA A 231 -5.14 0.76 2.18
C ALA A 231 -6.36 0.75 1.25
N SER A 232 -6.83 1.93 0.87
CA SER A 232 -8.01 2.12 0.04
C SER A 232 -7.83 3.24 -0.99
N MET A 233 -8.78 3.39 -1.91
CA MET A 233 -8.81 4.48 -2.91
C MET A 233 -8.92 5.88 -2.28
N GLN A 234 -9.39 6.01 -1.04
CA GLN A 234 -9.57 7.29 -0.36
C GLN A 234 -8.31 7.78 0.32
N ASP A 235 -7.32 6.91 0.51
CA ASP A 235 -6.09 7.28 1.19
C ASP A 235 -5.25 8.26 0.36
N PRO A 236 -4.61 9.25 1.01
CA PRO A 236 -3.64 10.09 0.32
C PRO A 236 -2.52 9.21 -0.26
N LEU A 237 -2.15 9.48 -1.52
CA LEU A 237 -1.14 8.68 -2.22
C LEU A 237 0.24 8.74 -1.54
N TYR A 238 0.51 9.83 -0.81
CA TYR A 238 1.74 10.01 -0.04
C TYR A 238 1.62 9.63 1.45
N ALA A 239 0.51 8.98 1.85
CA ALA A 239 0.31 8.49 3.21
C ALA A 239 -0.48 7.17 3.22
N VAL A 240 -0.10 6.23 2.36
CA VAL A 240 -0.73 4.92 2.26
C VAL A 240 -0.51 4.14 3.57
N PRO A 241 -1.57 3.74 4.28
CA PRO A 241 -1.44 3.09 5.58
C PRO A 241 -0.93 1.66 5.44
N ARG A 242 -0.18 1.21 6.47
CA ARG A 242 0.31 -0.16 6.58
C ARG A 242 -0.03 -0.75 7.94
N HIS A 243 -0.19 -2.07 7.98
CA HIS A 243 -0.27 -2.84 9.21
C HIS A 243 1.14 -3.19 9.68
N LEU A 244 1.56 -2.66 10.82
CA LEU A 244 2.81 -3.06 11.46
C LEU A 244 2.68 -4.50 11.98
N ILE A 245 3.61 -5.35 11.57
CA ILE A 245 3.67 -6.77 11.94
C ILE A 245 4.92 -7.00 12.80
N VAL A 246 4.68 -7.21 14.07
CA VAL A 246 5.68 -7.55 15.10
C VAL A 246 5.28 -8.86 15.78
N ASP A 247 6.10 -9.39 16.66
CA ASP A 247 5.91 -10.73 17.23
C ASP A 247 4.61 -10.92 18.03
N SER A 248 4.06 -9.82 18.57
CA SER A 248 2.74 -9.86 19.22
C SER A 248 1.57 -10.04 18.24
N VAL A 249 1.80 -9.88 16.94
CA VAL A 249 0.82 -10.18 15.89
C VAL A 249 1.01 -11.64 15.46
N ASP A 250 0.31 -12.54 16.11
CA ASP A 250 0.34 -13.94 15.77
C ASP A 250 -0.46 -14.27 14.48
N GLU A 251 -0.38 -15.52 14.04
CA GLU A 251 -1.10 -16.04 12.87
C GLU A 251 -2.61 -15.75 12.94
N ARG A 252 -3.24 -15.95 14.11
CA ARG A 252 -4.69 -15.75 14.31
C ARG A 252 -5.08 -14.28 14.19
N GLN A 253 -4.31 -13.40 14.81
CA GLN A 253 -4.54 -11.97 14.76
C GLN A 253 -4.36 -11.41 13.33
N LEU A 254 -3.34 -11.88 12.60
CA LEU A 254 -3.14 -11.50 11.21
C LEU A 254 -4.29 -12.03 10.34
N ALA A 255 -4.72 -13.29 10.51
CA ALA A 255 -5.85 -13.86 9.79
C ALA A 255 -7.13 -13.03 9.97
N ALA A 256 -7.41 -12.60 11.20
CA ALA A 256 -8.57 -11.75 11.49
C ALA A 256 -8.50 -10.38 10.77
N ARG A 257 -7.31 -9.75 10.73
CA ARG A 257 -7.10 -8.49 9.99
C ARG A 257 -7.33 -8.66 8.47
N LEU A 258 -6.79 -9.74 7.89
CA LEU A 258 -6.97 -10.05 6.47
C LEU A 258 -8.43 -10.35 6.14
N ALA A 259 -9.10 -11.18 6.95
CA ALA A 259 -10.52 -11.49 6.76
C ALA A 259 -11.40 -10.24 6.80
N ALA A 260 -11.15 -9.34 7.76
CA ALA A 260 -11.89 -8.06 7.85
C ALA A 260 -11.67 -7.18 6.61
N ALA A 261 -10.43 -7.13 6.08
CA ALA A 261 -10.12 -6.38 4.87
C ALA A 261 -10.81 -6.95 3.63
N PHE A 262 -10.82 -8.28 3.49
CA PHE A 262 -11.46 -8.95 2.35
C PHE A 262 -12.99 -8.80 2.40
N ALA A 263 -13.60 -8.96 3.58
CA ALA A 263 -15.05 -8.73 3.75
C ALA A 263 -15.47 -7.29 3.42
N ALA A 264 -14.63 -6.30 3.75
CA ALA A 264 -14.87 -4.90 3.38
C ALA A 264 -14.82 -4.67 1.86
N GLY A 265 -14.08 -5.51 1.11
CA GLY A 265 -14.01 -5.51 -0.35
C GLY A 265 -15.10 -6.35 -1.03
N GLU A 266 -15.79 -7.24 -0.31
CA GLU A 266 -16.82 -8.15 -0.82
C GLU A 266 -18.25 -7.72 -0.42
N ALA A 267 -18.44 -6.67 0.39
CA ALA A 267 -19.77 -6.23 0.83
C ALA A 267 -20.64 -5.75 -0.34
N PRO A 268 -21.92 -6.13 -0.44
CA PRO A 268 -22.81 -5.97 -1.60
C PRO A 268 -23.19 -4.52 -1.93
#